data_dbecb4eb7cd55d33faac450ab41e724b
#
_entry.id   dbecb4eb7cd55d33faac450ab41e724b
#
_cell.length_a   1.000
_cell.length_b   1.000
_cell.length_c   1.000
_cell.angle_alpha   90.00
_cell.angle_beta   90.00
_cell.angle_gamma   90.00
#
_symmetry.space_group_name_H-M   'P 1'
#
loop_
_entity.id
_entity.type
_entity.pdbx_description
1 polymer ?
#
loop_
_entity_poly.entity_id
_entity_poly.type
_entity_poly.pdbx_seq_one_letter_code
_entity_poly.pdbx_strand_id
1 'polypeptide(L)'
;MSHDAPAKSAAPNKLVIRNIGLLLSGDLEHPILDADTVVAIDGVIHAVGKEKEIDIAGATTTIDAKGTALAPGLIDSHVHPVCGDWTPRQNQLGWIDSCLHGGVTTMVSAGEVHTPGRPKDIVGLKAMAIFAQRAFQSFRPGGVKVYAGAPVLEQGMVEDDFKELAAAGVKFLGEVGLGSVKDGVTGRRMVHWARKHGIQSTIHTGGPSIPGSSLIDKDMVLETDADVVGHINGGHTALPDDQIMDICLRSPRALEIVHNGNERAALLALRTAREVSHLDHVILGTDSPAGSGVQPLGILRMISVLSSLGEIPAEVAICLATGNTAKMRSLNCGLIAAGREASFVFLDTAQQSAGKNLLDSIQKGDLAGVGMVITDGAVSIQRSRNTPPATRVPEVIKP
;
A
#
# COMPACT_ATOMS: atom_id res chain seq x y z
N MET A 1 9.52 48.25 18.66
CA MET A 1 8.29 47.50 18.87
C MET A 1 7.59 47.35 17.52
N SER A 2 7.88 46.30 16.81
CA SER A 2 7.18 45.95 15.55
C SER A 2 6.03 45.02 15.92
N HIS A 3 4.82 45.52 15.75
CA HIS A 3 3.60 44.69 15.81
C HIS A 3 3.58 43.78 14.58
N ASP A 4 3.96 42.52 14.73
CA ASP A 4 3.64 41.50 13.76
C ASP A 4 2.12 41.33 13.74
N ALA A 5 1.48 41.75 12.66
CA ALA A 5 0.09 41.43 12.39
C ALA A 5 -0.04 39.91 12.27
N PRO A 6 -1.08 39.29 12.86
CA PRO A 6 -1.30 37.86 12.71
C PRO A 6 -1.41 37.51 11.22
N ALA A 7 -0.63 36.56 10.74
CA ALA A 7 -0.73 36.06 9.39
C ALA A 7 -2.19 35.65 9.14
N LYS A 8 -2.82 36.24 8.10
CA LYS A 8 -4.15 35.80 7.65
C LYS A 8 -4.05 34.31 7.38
N SER A 9 -4.84 33.49 8.08
CA SER A 9 -4.97 32.09 7.74
C SER A 9 -5.35 31.99 6.25
N ALA A 10 -4.55 31.29 5.46
CA ALA A 10 -4.92 31.01 4.08
C ALA A 10 -6.31 30.36 4.08
N ALA A 11 -7.15 30.73 3.10
CA ALA A 11 -8.43 30.06 2.93
C ALA A 11 -8.20 28.54 2.77
N PRO A 12 -9.07 27.69 3.35
CA PRO A 12 -8.91 26.25 3.27
C PRO A 12 -8.89 25.79 1.81
N ASN A 13 -8.02 24.83 1.51
CA ASN A 13 -7.95 24.23 0.18
C ASN A 13 -9.13 23.25 0.01
N LYS A 14 -10.18 23.66 -0.69
CA LYS A 14 -11.39 22.85 -0.94
C LYS A 14 -11.32 22.23 -2.33
N LEU A 15 -11.12 20.91 -2.39
CA LEU A 15 -11.22 20.10 -3.61
C LEU A 15 -12.64 19.57 -3.76
N VAL A 16 -13.21 19.71 -4.95
CA VAL A 16 -14.49 19.10 -5.35
C VAL A 16 -14.24 18.19 -6.55
N ILE A 17 -14.62 16.92 -6.44
CA ILE A 17 -14.65 15.95 -7.52
C ILE A 17 -16.11 15.63 -7.79
N ARG A 18 -16.58 15.83 -9.01
CA ARG A 18 -17.98 15.61 -9.40
C ARG A 18 -18.10 14.82 -10.70
N ASN A 19 -19.33 14.43 -11.04
CA ASN A 19 -19.63 13.65 -12.24
C ASN A 19 -18.86 12.33 -12.26
N ILE A 20 -18.76 11.67 -11.09
CA ILE A 20 -18.14 10.35 -10.93
C ILE A 20 -19.13 9.30 -11.44
N GLY A 21 -18.69 8.46 -12.39
CA GLY A 21 -19.55 7.41 -12.97
C GLY A 21 -19.64 6.14 -12.14
N LEU A 22 -18.56 5.83 -11.39
CA LEU A 22 -18.49 4.69 -10.48
C LEU A 22 -17.62 5.08 -9.28
N LEU A 23 -18.20 5.08 -8.09
CA LEU A 23 -17.46 5.38 -6.86
C LEU A 23 -17.14 4.11 -6.10
N LEU A 24 -15.86 3.74 -6.07
CA LEU A 24 -15.32 2.58 -5.37
C LEU A 24 -14.88 3.00 -3.97
N SER A 25 -15.48 2.40 -2.94
CA SER A 25 -15.30 2.84 -1.56
C SER A 25 -13.96 2.46 -0.93
N GLY A 26 -13.40 1.30 -1.34
CA GLY A 26 -12.33 0.59 -0.64
C GLY A 26 -12.82 -0.32 0.49
N ASP A 27 -14.11 -0.34 0.82
CA ASP A 27 -14.71 -1.15 1.87
C ASP A 27 -15.22 -2.49 1.29
N LEU A 28 -14.82 -3.62 1.89
CA LEU A 28 -15.24 -4.95 1.46
C LEU A 28 -16.72 -5.21 1.65
N GLU A 29 -17.37 -4.58 2.65
CA GLU A 29 -18.79 -4.75 2.91
C GLU A 29 -19.64 -3.94 1.92
N HIS A 30 -19.14 -2.80 1.49
CA HIS A 30 -19.82 -1.88 0.58
C HIS A 30 -18.86 -1.37 -0.52
N PRO A 31 -18.40 -2.23 -1.45
CA PRO A 31 -17.35 -1.88 -2.40
C PRO A 31 -17.69 -0.74 -3.35
N ILE A 32 -18.99 -0.52 -3.61
CA ILE A 32 -19.50 0.54 -4.49
C ILE A 32 -20.44 1.43 -3.71
N LEU A 33 -20.25 2.75 -3.82
CA LEU A 33 -21.12 3.75 -3.21
C LEU A 33 -22.06 4.37 -4.26
N ASP A 34 -23.33 4.55 -3.90
CA ASP A 34 -24.28 5.31 -4.71
C ASP A 34 -24.07 6.82 -4.50
N ALA A 35 -22.96 7.33 -5.01
CA ALA A 35 -22.57 8.71 -4.93
C ALA A 35 -21.85 9.14 -6.21
N ASP A 36 -21.86 10.42 -6.54
CA ASP A 36 -21.23 10.98 -7.74
C ASP A 36 -20.29 12.15 -7.44
N THR A 37 -20.17 12.52 -6.16
CA THR A 37 -19.40 13.69 -5.72
C THR A 37 -18.63 13.41 -4.43
N VAL A 38 -17.38 13.87 -4.39
CA VAL A 38 -16.50 13.86 -3.21
C VAL A 38 -15.99 15.28 -2.97
N VAL A 39 -16.04 15.73 -1.73
CA VAL A 39 -15.47 17.00 -1.28
C VAL A 39 -14.39 16.72 -0.27
N ALA A 40 -13.21 17.31 -0.47
CA ALA A 40 -12.12 17.28 0.49
C ALA A 40 -11.70 18.70 0.89
N ILE A 41 -11.27 18.85 2.14
CA ILE A 41 -10.77 20.11 2.70
C ILE A 41 -9.40 19.83 3.30
N ASP A 42 -8.39 20.61 2.91
CA ASP A 42 -7.02 20.51 3.41
C ASP A 42 -6.48 19.06 3.42
N GLY A 43 -6.74 18.33 2.33
CA GLY A 43 -6.26 16.96 2.14
C GLY A 43 -7.03 15.87 2.90
N VAL A 44 -8.20 16.21 3.51
CA VAL A 44 -9.07 15.26 4.21
C VAL A 44 -10.45 15.24 3.56
N ILE A 45 -11.01 14.05 3.36
CA ILE A 45 -12.37 13.87 2.83
C ILE A 45 -13.37 14.45 3.84
N HIS A 46 -14.18 15.39 3.38
CA HIS A 46 -15.19 16.07 4.19
C HIS A 46 -16.60 15.52 3.95
N ALA A 47 -16.95 15.28 2.68
CA ALA A 47 -18.29 14.80 2.30
C ALA A 47 -18.22 13.87 1.08
N VAL A 48 -19.14 12.90 1.04
CA VAL A 48 -19.34 11.96 -0.06
C VAL A 48 -20.84 11.78 -0.26
N GLY A 49 -21.36 11.91 -1.49
CA GLY A 49 -22.79 11.76 -1.77
C GLY A 49 -23.14 12.23 -3.18
N LYS A 50 -24.40 12.63 -3.39
CA LYS A 50 -24.86 13.20 -4.66
C LYS A 50 -24.58 14.71 -4.71
N GLU A 51 -24.17 15.24 -5.88
CA GLU A 51 -23.83 16.66 -6.05
C GLU A 51 -24.90 17.59 -5.52
N LYS A 52 -26.18 17.28 -5.77
CA LYS A 52 -27.33 18.08 -5.31
C LYS A 52 -27.53 18.11 -3.78
N GLU A 53 -26.85 17.26 -3.03
CA GLU A 53 -26.99 17.07 -1.58
C GLU A 53 -25.77 17.60 -0.81
N ILE A 54 -24.71 17.97 -1.53
CA ILE A 54 -23.42 18.37 -0.93
C ILE A 54 -23.13 19.85 -1.27
N ASP A 55 -22.63 20.59 -0.29
CA ASP A 55 -22.13 21.94 -0.52
C ASP A 55 -20.80 21.92 -1.27
N ILE A 56 -20.82 22.31 -2.54
CA ILE A 56 -19.65 22.45 -3.41
C ILE A 56 -19.17 23.89 -3.57
N ALA A 57 -19.86 24.88 -2.95
CA ALA A 57 -19.50 26.27 -3.08
C ALA A 57 -18.12 26.59 -2.50
N GLY A 58 -17.44 27.57 -3.04
CA GLY A 58 -16.12 27.99 -2.57
C GLY A 58 -14.98 27.02 -2.87
N ALA A 59 -15.17 26.04 -3.78
CA ALA A 59 -14.07 25.16 -4.19
C ALA A 59 -12.89 25.97 -4.72
N THR A 60 -11.69 25.63 -4.26
CA THR A 60 -10.42 26.12 -4.81
C THR A 60 -10.03 25.32 -6.05
N THR A 61 -10.25 24.01 -6.00
CA THR A 61 -10.03 23.11 -7.13
C THR A 61 -11.30 22.32 -7.42
N THR A 62 -11.69 22.24 -8.68
CA THR A 62 -12.83 21.43 -9.13
C THR A 62 -12.41 20.50 -10.26
N ILE A 63 -12.72 19.21 -10.12
CA ILE A 63 -12.44 18.18 -11.10
C ILE A 63 -13.76 17.60 -11.60
N ASP A 64 -13.94 17.60 -12.92
CA ASP A 64 -14.98 16.83 -13.59
C ASP A 64 -14.41 15.42 -13.89
N ALA A 65 -14.95 14.41 -13.25
CA ALA A 65 -14.55 13.03 -13.47
C ALA A 65 -14.94 12.48 -14.84
N LYS A 66 -15.79 13.17 -15.60
CA LYS A 66 -16.26 12.76 -16.94
C LYS A 66 -16.86 11.34 -16.96
N GLY A 67 -17.47 10.94 -15.86
CA GLY A 67 -18.05 9.60 -15.72
C GLY A 67 -17.04 8.46 -15.57
N THR A 68 -15.77 8.75 -15.26
CA THR A 68 -14.78 7.73 -14.90
C THR A 68 -15.05 7.13 -13.53
N ALA A 69 -14.39 6.04 -13.19
CA ALA A 69 -14.40 5.54 -11.83
C ALA A 69 -13.42 6.32 -10.94
N LEU A 70 -13.82 6.54 -9.69
CA LEU A 70 -12.96 7.05 -8.62
C LEU A 70 -12.79 5.96 -7.57
N ALA A 71 -11.55 5.65 -7.22
CA ALA A 71 -11.18 4.76 -6.12
C ALA A 71 -10.25 5.48 -5.13
N PRO A 72 -10.11 5.00 -3.89
CA PRO A 72 -9.02 5.42 -3.04
C PRO A 72 -7.68 5.18 -3.72
N GLY A 73 -6.68 5.98 -3.43
CA GLY A 73 -5.31 5.70 -3.86
C GLY A 73 -4.87 4.31 -3.43
N LEU A 74 -4.24 3.58 -4.36
CA LEU A 74 -3.77 2.23 -4.11
C LEU A 74 -2.64 2.23 -3.08
N ILE A 75 -2.56 1.16 -2.29
CA ILE A 75 -1.55 0.96 -1.26
C ILE A 75 -0.67 -0.21 -1.66
N ASP A 76 0.63 0.00 -1.71
CA ASP A 76 1.62 -1.05 -1.79
C ASP A 76 2.11 -1.39 -0.39
N SER A 77 1.64 -2.52 0.14
CA SER A 77 1.89 -2.94 1.52
C SER A 77 3.30 -3.50 1.74
N HIS A 78 4.07 -3.74 0.68
CA HIS A 78 5.34 -4.42 0.77
C HIS A 78 6.35 -3.86 -0.23
N VAL A 79 7.18 -2.93 0.22
CA VAL A 79 8.27 -2.38 -0.58
C VAL A 79 9.58 -2.37 0.21
N HIS A 80 10.70 -2.34 -0.51
CA HIS A 80 12.04 -2.22 0.06
C HIS A 80 12.70 -0.91 -0.39
N PRO A 81 12.27 0.25 0.12
CA PRO A 81 12.91 1.51 -0.20
C PRO A 81 14.33 1.52 0.34
N VAL A 82 15.26 2.08 -0.41
CA VAL A 82 16.65 2.23 0.02
C VAL A 82 16.85 3.66 0.49
N CYS A 83 17.23 3.82 1.76
CA CYS A 83 17.61 5.11 2.29
C CYS A 83 19.11 5.31 2.12
N GLY A 84 19.50 6.52 1.69
CA GLY A 84 20.90 6.81 1.41
C GLY A 84 21.40 6.15 0.13
N ASP A 85 20.53 6.04 -0.87
CA ASP A 85 20.92 5.58 -2.20
C ASP A 85 22.03 6.50 -2.75
N TRP A 86 23.24 5.97 -2.83
CA TRP A 86 24.44 6.66 -3.33
C TRP A 86 24.44 6.78 -4.84
N THR A 87 23.56 6.06 -5.50
CA THR A 87 23.36 6.14 -6.93
C THR A 87 22.67 7.46 -7.29
N PRO A 88 22.60 7.81 -8.56
CA PRO A 88 21.84 8.97 -8.98
C PRO A 88 20.43 8.94 -8.38
N ARG A 89 20.00 10.06 -7.84
CA ARG A 89 18.65 10.25 -7.27
C ARG A 89 17.54 9.66 -8.13
N GLN A 90 17.73 9.63 -9.41
CA GLN A 90 16.81 9.10 -10.40
C GLN A 90 16.41 7.64 -10.14
N ASN A 91 17.30 6.84 -9.58
CA ASN A 91 16.98 5.43 -9.31
C ASN A 91 15.89 5.30 -8.25
N GLN A 92 16.06 5.97 -7.10
CA GLN A 92 15.07 5.92 -6.01
C GLN A 92 13.82 6.72 -6.33
N LEU A 93 13.96 7.97 -6.77
CA LEU A 93 12.83 8.84 -7.08
C LEU A 93 12.02 8.30 -8.26
N GLY A 94 12.71 7.82 -9.29
CA GLY A 94 12.08 7.38 -10.54
C GLY A 94 11.19 6.17 -10.37
N TRP A 95 11.53 5.18 -9.53
CA TRP A 95 10.67 4.01 -9.36
C TRP A 95 9.44 4.31 -8.51
N ILE A 96 9.56 5.10 -7.43
CA ILE A 96 8.41 5.50 -6.61
C ILE A 96 7.44 6.36 -7.43
N ASP A 97 7.96 7.36 -8.17
CA ASP A 97 7.18 8.16 -9.11
C ASP A 97 6.52 7.29 -10.20
N SER A 98 7.22 6.28 -10.70
CA SER A 98 6.63 5.33 -11.66
C SER A 98 5.46 4.52 -11.07
N CYS A 99 5.52 4.13 -9.80
CA CYS A 99 4.42 3.44 -9.11
C CYS A 99 3.22 4.38 -8.89
N LEU A 100 3.44 5.68 -8.68
CA LEU A 100 2.36 6.67 -8.63
C LEU A 100 1.57 6.70 -9.95
N HIS A 101 2.25 6.54 -11.09
CA HIS A 101 1.57 6.38 -12.38
C HIS A 101 0.74 5.09 -12.51
N GLY A 102 1.00 4.11 -11.65
CA GLY A 102 0.15 2.92 -11.43
C GLY A 102 -0.99 3.13 -10.43
N GLY A 103 -1.16 4.34 -9.90
CA GLY A 103 -2.20 4.66 -8.92
C GLY A 103 -1.80 4.44 -7.46
N VAL A 104 -0.55 4.02 -7.18
CA VAL A 104 -0.05 3.82 -5.81
C VAL A 104 0.25 5.17 -5.17
N THR A 105 -0.47 5.52 -4.12
CA THR A 105 -0.29 6.78 -3.37
C THR A 105 0.38 6.59 -2.03
N THR A 106 0.41 5.35 -1.54
CA THR A 106 0.97 4.98 -0.23
C THR A 106 1.78 3.69 -0.35
N MET A 107 2.95 3.67 0.27
CA MET A 107 3.85 2.52 0.34
C MET A 107 4.24 2.22 1.78
N VAL A 108 4.33 0.94 2.13
CA VAL A 108 4.79 0.47 3.45
C VAL A 108 6.08 -0.34 3.27
N SER A 109 7.14 0.07 3.97
CA SER A 109 8.41 -0.65 3.95
C SER A 109 8.28 -1.99 4.68
N ALA A 110 8.80 -3.04 4.05
CA ALA A 110 9.05 -4.34 4.63
C ALA A 110 10.52 -4.52 5.04
N GLY A 111 11.29 -3.45 5.03
CA GLY A 111 12.68 -3.38 5.46
C GLY A 111 13.61 -2.80 4.40
N GLU A 112 14.62 -2.06 4.84
CA GLU A 112 15.67 -1.52 3.98
C GLU A 112 16.79 -2.56 3.73
N VAL A 113 16.38 -3.79 3.42
CA VAL A 113 17.28 -4.96 3.34
C VAL A 113 18.31 -4.86 2.21
N HIS A 114 17.99 -4.12 1.15
CA HIS A 114 18.85 -3.92 -0.01
C HIS A 114 19.80 -2.73 0.11
N THR A 115 19.78 -2.02 1.25
CA THR A 115 20.71 -0.91 1.49
C THR A 115 22.17 -1.40 1.43
N PRO A 116 23.01 -0.86 0.54
CA PRO A 116 24.42 -1.23 0.49
C PRO A 116 25.12 -1.00 1.83
N GLY A 117 25.78 -2.04 2.36
CA GLY A 117 26.44 -1.95 3.67
C GLY A 117 25.48 -1.83 4.84
N ARG A 118 24.26 -2.37 4.74
CA ARG A 118 23.27 -2.38 5.83
C ARG A 118 23.90 -2.79 7.16
N PRO A 119 23.83 -1.93 8.21
CA PRO A 119 24.31 -2.27 9.54
C PRO A 119 23.59 -3.49 10.12
N LYS A 120 24.33 -4.33 10.85
CA LYS A 120 23.79 -5.49 11.59
C LYS A 120 23.91 -5.32 13.10
N ASP A 121 24.68 -4.33 13.55
CA ASP A 121 24.69 -3.93 14.95
C ASP A 121 23.46 -3.10 15.30
N ILE A 122 23.05 -3.16 16.56
CA ILE A 122 21.78 -2.55 17.02
C ILE A 122 21.79 -1.03 16.88
N VAL A 123 22.92 -0.37 17.09
CA VAL A 123 23.04 1.08 17.00
C VAL A 123 22.87 1.52 15.55
N GLY A 124 23.62 0.92 14.64
CA GLY A 124 23.54 1.22 13.21
C GLY A 124 22.19 0.88 12.62
N LEU A 125 21.58 -0.23 13.04
CA LEU A 125 20.23 -0.65 12.62
C LEU A 125 19.19 0.39 13.02
N LYS A 126 19.16 0.84 14.27
CA LYS A 126 18.24 1.90 14.75
C LYS A 126 18.50 3.22 14.04
N ALA A 127 19.76 3.61 13.88
CA ALA A 127 20.13 4.85 13.20
C ALA A 127 19.63 4.87 11.75
N MET A 128 19.80 3.77 11.01
CA MET A 128 19.30 3.63 9.65
C MET A 128 17.78 3.72 9.60
N ALA A 129 17.06 3.00 10.46
CA ALA A 129 15.61 3.02 10.51
C ALA A 129 15.05 4.41 10.84
N ILE A 130 15.62 5.09 11.82
CA ILE A 130 15.20 6.45 12.21
C ILE A 130 15.50 7.44 11.08
N PHE A 131 16.67 7.34 10.45
CA PHE A 131 17.02 8.19 9.31
C PHE A 131 16.04 8.00 8.14
N ALA A 132 15.76 6.75 7.74
CA ALA A 132 14.82 6.44 6.67
C ALA A 132 13.42 6.99 6.96
N GLN A 133 12.91 6.76 8.17
CA GLN A 133 11.61 7.26 8.61
C GLN A 133 11.54 8.80 8.50
N ARG A 134 12.54 9.51 9.02
CA ARG A 134 12.61 10.98 8.98
C ARG A 134 12.74 11.54 7.56
N ALA A 135 13.57 10.90 6.72
CA ALA A 135 13.78 11.31 5.35
C ALA A 135 12.46 11.24 4.54
N PHE A 136 11.75 10.11 4.59
CA PHE A 136 10.48 9.95 3.87
C PHE A 136 9.30 10.69 4.52
N GLN A 137 9.36 11.01 5.81
CA GLN A 137 8.39 11.91 6.43
C GLN A 137 8.47 13.33 5.86
N SER A 138 9.69 13.80 5.56
CA SER A 138 9.95 15.14 5.06
C SER A 138 9.93 15.24 3.53
N PHE A 139 10.02 14.12 2.83
CA PHE A 139 10.08 14.07 1.38
C PHE A 139 9.19 12.96 0.81
N ARG A 140 8.35 13.33 -0.17
CA ARG A 140 7.43 12.42 -0.85
C ARG A 140 7.72 12.41 -2.35
N PRO A 141 8.36 11.37 -2.89
CA PRO A 141 8.61 11.27 -4.33
C PRO A 141 7.30 11.30 -5.13
N GLY A 142 7.15 12.29 -6.01
CA GLY A 142 5.92 12.46 -6.80
C GLY A 142 4.65 12.76 -5.99
N GLY A 143 4.74 12.84 -4.66
CA GLY A 143 3.60 12.94 -3.74
C GLY A 143 3.27 11.65 -2.99
N VAL A 144 3.93 10.52 -3.31
CA VAL A 144 3.72 9.22 -2.64
C VAL A 144 4.13 9.28 -1.18
N LYS A 145 3.27 8.83 -0.29
CA LYS A 145 3.57 8.65 1.12
C LYS A 145 4.29 7.32 1.33
N VAL A 146 5.52 7.37 1.83
CA VAL A 146 6.31 6.17 2.12
C VAL A 146 6.51 6.03 3.62
N TYR A 147 5.97 4.96 4.19
CA TYR A 147 6.23 4.55 5.57
C TYR A 147 7.51 3.73 5.62
N ALA A 148 8.66 4.39 5.61
CA ALA A 148 9.98 3.80 5.64
C ALA A 148 10.55 3.65 7.07
N GLY A 149 11.73 3.06 7.19
CA GLY A 149 12.40 2.88 8.46
C GLY A 149 11.94 1.62 9.18
N ALA A 150 11.76 0.52 8.45
CA ALA A 150 11.38 -0.77 9.00
C ALA A 150 12.63 -1.63 9.31
N PRO A 151 13.14 -1.65 10.56
CA PRO A 151 14.34 -2.40 10.91
C PRO A 151 14.06 -3.90 10.88
N VAL A 152 15.00 -4.66 10.31
CA VAL A 152 15.01 -6.12 10.37
C VAL A 152 15.51 -6.57 11.74
N LEU A 153 14.86 -7.56 12.34
CA LEU A 153 15.23 -8.03 13.68
C LEU A 153 16.59 -8.71 13.73
N GLU A 154 17.43 -8.25 14.65
CA GLU A 154 18.75 -8.83 14.91
C GLU A 154 18.82 -9.33 16.37
N GLN A 155 19.59 -10.41 16.60
CA GLN A 155 19.84 -10.94 17.94
C GLN A 155 20.44 -9.85 18.85
N GLY A 156 20.00 -9.83 20.11
CA GLY A 156 20.47 -8.85 21.08
C GLY A 156 19.61 -7.59 21.22
N MET A 157 18.64 -7.37 20.31
CA MET A 157 17.63 -6.32 20.54
C MET A 157 16.82 -6.61 21.79
N VAL A 158 16.54 -5.56 22.56
CA VAL A 158 15.75 -5.59 23.80
C VAL A 158 14.52 -4.69 23.70
N GLU A 159 13.59 -4.79 24.62
CA GLU A 159 12.34 -4.02 24.57
C GLU A 159 12.55 -2.49 24.47
N ASP A 160 13.59 -1.95 25.12
CA ASP A 160 13.90 -0.52 25.07
C ASP A 160 14.28 -0.06 23.64
N ASP A 161 14.83 -0.91 22.80
CA ASP A 161 15.12 -0.57 21.40
C ASP A 161 13.83 -0.28 20.62
N PHE A 162 12.78 -1.07 20.83
CA PHE A 162 11.47 -0.84 20.20
C PHE A 162 10.79 0.41 20.73
N LYS A 163 10.94 0.69 22.03
CA LYS A 163 10.46 1.94 22.63
C LYS A 163 11.13 3.17 22.02
N GLU A 164 12.44 3.13 21.82
CA GLU A 164 13.21 4.20 21.16
C GLU A 164 12.79 4.39 19.70
N LEU A 165 12.64 3.30 18.95
CA LEU A 165 12.18 3.32 17.57
C LEU A 165 10.77 3.93 17.44
N ALA A 166 9.84 3.52 18.32
CA ALA A 166 8.49 4.07 18.35
C ALA A 166 8.48 5.57 18.68
N ALA A 167 9.28 6.00 19.67
CA ALA A 167 9.43 7.41 20.03
C ALA A 167 10.02 8.25 18.88
N ALA A 168 10.85 7.64 18.01
CA ALA A 168 11.38 8.28 16.82
C ALA A 168 10.38 8.31 15.64
N GLY A 169 9.21 7.66 15.76
CA GLY A 169 8.15 7.63 14.75
C GLY A 169 8.18 6.41 13.82
N VAL A 170 9.02 5.42 14.08
CA VAL A 170 9.02 4.14 13.37
C VAL A 170 7.72 3.39 13.66
N LYS A 171 7.03 2.92 12.62
CA LYS A 171 5.72 2.28 12.72
C LYS A 171 5.72 0.80 12.32
N PHE A 172 6.74 0.36 11.60
CA PHE A 172 6.80 -0.98 11.05
C PHE A 172 8.14 -1.63 11.31
N LEU A 173 8.16 -2.95 11.45
CA LEU A 173 9.36 -3.77 11.37
C LEU A 173 9.51 -4.31 9.94
N GLY A 174 10.73 -4.48 9.53
CA GLY A 174 11.08 -5.25 8.36
C GLY A 174 10.80 -6.74 8.58
N GLU A 175 10.97 -7.51 7.53
CA GLU A 175 10.65 -8.93 7.53
C GLU A 175 11.44 -9.71 8.57
N VAL A 176 10.74 -10.25 9.56
CA VAL A 176 11.29 -11.20 10.53
C VAL A 176 11.78 -12.43 9.78
N GLY A 177 12.98 -12.90 10.11
CA GLY A 177 13.63 -14.03 9.44
C GLY A 177 14.74 -13.63 8.47
N LEU A 178 14.79 -12.39 7.98
CA LEU A 178 15.87 -11.91 7.11
C LEU A 178 17.13 -11.47 7.88
N GLY A 179 17.00 -11.14 9.16
CA GLY A 179 18.13 -10.83 10.06
C GLY A 179 18.72 -12.09 10.72
N SER A 180 19.32 -11.91 11.88
CA SER A 180 19.89 -13.00 12.68
C SER A 180 18.89 -13.75 13.57
N VAL A 181 17.65 -13.28 13.67
CA VAL A 181 16.56 -13.98 14.38
C VAL A 181 16.05 -15.10 13.49
N LYS A 182 16.28 -16.37 13.89
CA LYS A 182 16.03 -17.56 13.07
C LYS A 182 15.07 -18.57 13.72
N ASP A 183 14.47 -18.21 14.84
CA ASP A 183 13.52 -19.07 15.56
C ASP A 183 12.27 -18.31 15.95
N GLY A 184 11.13 -19.00 15.97
CA GLY A 184 9.84 -18.42 16.24
C GLY A 184 9.69 -17.88 17.65
N VAL A 185 10.31 -18.51 18.66
CA VAL A 185 10.22 -18.08 20.07
C VAL A 185 10.86 -16.71 20.28
N THR A 186 12.08 -16.51 19.75
CA THR A 186 12.74 -15.21 19.77
C THR A 186 11.99 -14.19 18.93
N GLY A 187 11.53 -14.59 17.72
CA GLY A 187 10.70 -13.74 16.86
C GLY A 187 9.45 -13.25 17.57
N ARG A 188 8.68 -14.17 18.18
CA ARG A 188 7.47 -13.87 18.94
C ARG A 188 7.70 -12.88 20.07
N ARG A 189 8.77 -13.07 20.83
CA ARG A 189 9.12 -12.15 21.92
C ARG A 189 9.38 -10.74 21.43
N MET A 190 10.16 -10.58 20.35
CA MET A 190 10.49 -9.28 19.77
C MET A 190 9.28 -8.63 19.11
N VAL A 191 8.46 -9.40 18.37
CA VAL A 191 7.19 -8.95 17.81
C VAL A 191 6.23 -8.47 18.91
N HIS A 192 6.17 -9.18 20.05
CA HIS A 192 5.37 -8.73 21.19
C HIS A 192 5.86 -7.40 21.75
N TRP A 193 7.17 -7.19 21.89
CA TRP A 193 7.74 -5.90 22.31
C TRP A 193 7.40 -4.78 21.31
N ALA A 194 7.56 -5.04 20.02
CA ALA A 194 7.20 -4.08 18.97
C ALA A 194 5.73 -3.67 19.04
N ARG A 195 4.83 -4.66 19.10
CA ARG A 195 3.38 -4.46 19.18
C ARG A 195 2.98 -3.67 20.43
N LYS A 196 3.61 -3.92 21.59
CA LYS A 196 3.40 -3.16 22.83
C LYS A 196 3.70 -1.67 22.67
N HIS A 197 4.64 -1.31 21.80
CA HIS A 197 5.00 0.08 21.48
C HIS A 197 4.35 0.61 20.18
N GLY A 198 3.34 -0.09 19.63
CA GLY A 198 2.59 0.36 18.46
C GLY A 198 3.33 0.20 17.14
N ILE A 199 4.36 -0.67 17.08
CA ILE A 199 5.07 -1.01 15.87
C ILE A 199 4.52 -2.34 15.33
N GLN A 200 4.03 -2.36 14.08
CA GLN A 200 3.57 -3.58 13.40
C GLN A 200 4.74 -4.35 12.80
N SER A 201 4.60 -5.65 12.75
CA SER A 201 5.61 -6.58 12.24
C SER A 201 5.15 -7.29 10.97
N THR A 202 6.09 -7.58 10.08
CA THR A 202 5.92 -8.47 8.93
C THR A 202 6.90 -9.64 9.08
N ILE A 203 6.48 -10.86 8.74
CA ILE A 203 7.36 -12.03 8.69
C ILE A 203 7.57 -12.47 7.25
N HIS A 204 8.82 -12.76 6.88
CA HIS A 204 9.15 -13.42 5.60
C HIS A 204 8.52 -14.81 5.52
N THR A 205 8.14 -15.28 4.33
CA THR A 205 7.71 -16.67 4.09
C THR A 205 8.46 -17.27 2.91
N GLY A 206 8.80 -18.54 3.01
CA GLY A 206 9.43 -19.28 1.91
C GLY A 206 10.94 -19.33 1.97
N GLY A 207 11.57 -19.46 0.81
CA GLY A 207 13.01 -19.72 0.66
C GLY A 207 13.90 -18.55 1.05
N PRO A 208 15.21 -18.77 1.16
CA PRO A 208 16.18 -17.71 1.40
C PRO A 208 16.10 -16.63 0.32
N SER A 209 16.10 -15.36 0.75
CA SER A 209 15.97 -14.19 -0.12
C SER A 209 17.26 -13.38 -0.24
N ILE A 210 17.94 -13.14 0.89
CA ILE A 210 19.19 -12.37 0.93
C ILE A 210 20.33 -13.23 1.52
N PRO A 211 21.61 -12.87 1.29
CA PRO A 211 22.74 -13.61 1.87
C PRO A 211 22.64 -13.73 3.39
N GLY A 212 22.65 -14.97 3.89
CA GLY A 212 22.54 -15.31 5.32
C GLY A 212 21.11 -15.47 5.83
N SER A 213 20.09 -15.28 5.01
CA SER A 213 18.71 -15.69 5.33
C SER A 213 18.55 -17.23 5.23
N SER A 214 17.48 -17.75 5.79
CA SER A 214 17.12 -19.17 5.80
C SER A 214 15.67 -19.36 5.36
N LEU A 215 15.29 -20.61 5.11
CA LEU A 215 13.90 -20.97 4.92
C LEU A 215 13.08 -20.55 6.15
N ILE A 216 11.96 -19.89 5.92
CA ILE A 216 10.95 -19.57 6.93
C ILE A 216 9.72 -20.38 6.58
N ASP A 217 9.51 -21.45 7.31
CA ASP A 217 8.40 -22.38 7.14
C ASP A 217 7.16 -21.97 7.95
N LYS A 218 6.10 -22.74 7.79
CA LYS A 218 4.82 -22.48 8.48
C LYS A 218 4.94 -22.45 9.99
N ASP A 219 5.80 -23.30 10.57
CA ASP A 219 5.89 -23.41 12.02
C ASP A 219 6.54 -22.16 12.59
N MET A 220 7.59 -21.64 11.96
CA MET A 220 8.18 -20.35 12.34
C MET A 220 7.20 -19.18 12.12
N VAL A 221 6.43 -19.19 11.02
CA VAL A 221 5.41 -18.15 10.76
C VAL A 221 4.36 -18.12 11.86
N LEU A 222 3.77 -19.28 12.18
CA LEU A 222 2.71 -19.39 13.17
C LEU A 222 3.22 -19.16 14.60
N GLU A 223 4.45 -19.60 14.92
CA GLU A 223 5.05 -19.39 16.23
C GLU A 223 5.41 -17.92 16.45
N THR A 224 5.96 -17.23 15.45
CA THR A 224 6.32 -15.81 15.52
C THR A 224 5.09 -14.92 15.77
N ASP A 225 3.96 -15.24 15.20
CA ASP A 225 2.68 -14.48 15.31
C ASP A 225 2.84 -13.00 14.92
N ALA A 226 3.59 -12.72 13.84
CA ALA A 226 3.73 -11.38 13.29
C ALA A 226 2.38 -10.81 12.80
N ASP A 227 2.23 -9.49 12.76
CA ASP A 227 0.96 -8.84 12.38
C ASP A 227 0.60 -9.05 10.92
N VAL A 228 1.59 -9.29 10.07
CA VAL A 228 1.44 -9.60 8.66
C VAL A 228 2.31 -10.79 8.29
N VAL A 229 1.72 -11.78 7.66
CA VAL A 229 2.41 -12.85 6.94
C VAL A 229 2.80 -12.28 5.58
N GLY A 230 4.04 -11.83 5.46
CA GLY A 230 4.57 -11.21 4.25
C GLY A 230 4.64 -12.22 3.12
N HIS A 231 4.34 -11.76 1.92
CA HIS A 231 4.31 -12.55 0.67
C HIS A 231 3.99 -14.04 0.89
N ILE A 232 2.75 -14.33 1.40
CA ILE A 232 2.27 -15.72 1.58
C ILE A 232 2.43 -16.57 0.31
N ASN A 233 2.49 -15.94 -0.84
CA ASN A 233 2.77 -16.56 -2.12
C ASN A 233 4.28 -16.70 -2.44
N GLY A 234 5.15 -16.43 -1.45
CA GLY A 234 6.61 -16.50 -1.57
C GLY A 234 7.22 -15.40 -2.43
N GLY A 235 8.55 -15.34 -2.47
CA GLY A 235 9.32 -14.56 -3.43
C GLY A 235 9.65 -15.41 -4.66
N HIS A 236 10.95 -15.70 -4.87
CA HIS A 236 11.36 -16.62 -5.95
C HIS A 236 10.87 -18.05 -5.76
N THR A 237 10.66 -18.49 -4.52
CA THR A 237 10.14 -19.83 -4.18
C THR A 237 9.06 -19.69 -3.10
N ALA A 238 7.90 -20.29 -3.35
CA ALA A 238 6.83 -20.37 -2.37
C ALA A 238 7.01 -21.58 -1.44
N LEU A 239 6.34 -21.57 -0.30
CA LEU A 239 6.18 -22.75 0.56
C LEU A 239 5.38 -23.84 -0.18
N PRO A 240 5.48 -25.12 0.27
CA PRO A 240 4.57 -26.17 -0.17
C PRO A 240 3.10 -25.80 0.07
N ASP A 241 2.22 -26.32 -0.78
CA ASP A 241 0.80 -26.00 -0.79
C ASP A 241 0.10 -26.25 0.56
N ASP A 242 0.41 -27.37 1.19
CA ASP A 242 -0.11 -27.74 2.51
C ASP A 242 0.29 -26.73 3.59
N GLN A 243 1.49 -26.18 3.52
CA GLN A 243 1.96 -25.17 4.45
C GLN A 243 1.28 -23.82 4.22
N ILE A 244 1.10 -23.40 2.97
CA ILE A 244 0.35 -22.19 2.62
C ILE A 244 -1.08 -22.28 3.14
N MET A 245 -1.75 -23.42 2.88
CA MET A 245 -3.11 -23.67 3.35
C MET A 245 -3.20 -23.65 4.87
N ASP A 246 -2.26 -24.30 5.57
CA ASP A 246 -2.24 -24.36 7.03
C ASP A 246 -2.05 -22.97 7.65
N ILE A 247 -1.19 -22.11 7.06
CA ILE A 247 -1.05 -20.71 7.48
C ILE A 247 -2.37 -19.94 7.27
N CYS A 248 -2.99 -20.05 6.10
CA CYS A 248 -4.25 -19.38 5.81
C CYS A 248 -5.39 -19.81 6.76
N LEU A 249 -5.41 -21.07 7.17
CA LEU A 249 -6.40 -21.63 8.09
C LEU A 249 -6.18 -21.21 9.55
N ARG A 250 -4.93 -21.09 9.98
CA ARG A 250 -4.58 -20.99 11.40
C ARG A 250 -4.12 -19.61 11.83
N SER A 251 -3.63 -18.78 10.90
CA SER A 251 -3.17 -17.43 11.22
C SER A 251 -4.34 -16.46 11.32
N PRO A 252 -4.50 -15.74 12.45
CA PRO A 252 -5.48 -14.66 12.57
C PRO A 252 -4.95 -13.32 12.03
N ARG A 253 -3.81 -13.35 11.33
CA ARG A 253 -3.07 -12.17 10.90
C ARG A 253 -3.32 -11.86 9.43
N ALA A 254 -2.89 -10.67 8.98
CA ALA A 254 -2.98 -10.33 7.58
C ALA A 254 -2.16 -11.28 6.71
N LEU A 255 -2.73 -11.70 5.59
CA LEU A 255 -2.12 -12.57 4.58
C LEU A 255 -1.76 -11.69 3.38
N GLU A 256 -0.51 -11.39 3.21
CA GLU A 256 -0.05 -10.49 2.16
C GLU A 256 0.31 -11.26 0.89
N ILE A 257 -0.36 -10.92 -0.20
CA ILE A 257 -0.07 -11.45 -1.54
C ILE A 257 0.70 -10.37 -2.30
N VAL A 258 1.84 -10.73 -2.89
CA VAL A 258 2.70 -9.78 -3.61
C VAL A 258 2.84 -10.12 -5.09
N HIS A 259 3.09 -9.08 -5.89
CA HIS A 259 3.28 -9.21 -7.33
C HIS A 259 4.54 -10.05 -7.68
N ASN A 260 5.65 -9.82 -6.97
CA ASN A 260 6.91 -10.51 -7.22
C ASN A 260 6.97 -11.94 -6.65
N GLY A 261 5.85 -12.46 -6.17
CA GLY A 261 5.70 -13.83 -5.70
C GLY A 261 5.21 -14.81 -6.78
N ASN A 262 4.94 -16.04 -6.37
CA ASN A 262 4.42 -17.09 -7.23
C ASN A 262 2.90 -16.94 -7.43
N GLU A 263 2.44 -16.77 -8.67
CA GLU A 263 1.03 -16.51 -9.01
C GLU A 263 0.13 -17.71 -8.66
N ARG A 264 0.61 -18.95 -8.86
CA ARG A 264 -0.14 -20.15 -8.50
C ARG A 264 -0.37 -20.22 -6.98
N ALA A 265 0.65 -19.91 -6.20
CA ALA A 265 0.56 -19.84 -4.74
C ALA A 265 -0.33 -18.68 -4.28
N ALA A 266 -0.33 -17.54 -4.99
CA ALA A 266 -1.24 -16.43 -4.75
C ALA A 266 -2.70 -16.85 -4.89
N LEU A 267 -3.03 -17.57 -5.97
CA LEU A 267 -4.38 -18.08 -6.20
C LEU A 267 -4.78 -19.16 -5.20
N LEU A 268 -3.83 -19.99 -4.74
CA LEU A 268 -4.08 -20.98 -3.68
C LEU A 268 -4.41 -20.27 -2.36
N ALA A 269 -3.59 -19.30 -1.95
CA ALA A 269 -3.81 -18.53 -0.71
C ALA A 269 -5.14 -17.78 -0.76
N LEU A 270 -5.48 -17.12 -1.88
CA LEU A 270 -6.74 -16.40 -2.06
C LEU A 270 -7.95 -17.35 -1.93
N ARG A 271 -7.91 -18.51 -2.59
CA ARG A 271 -8.99 -19.51 -2.52
C ARG A 271 -9.17 -20.02 -1.11
N THR A 272 -8.07 -20.40 -0.45
CA THR A 272 -8.12 -20.91 0.92
C THR A 272 -8.68 -19.85 1.87
N ALA A 273 -8.20 -18.61 1.80
CA ALA A 273 -8.74 -17.52 2.62
C ALA A 273 -10.23 -17.29 2.39
N ARG A 274 -10.69 -17.39 1.14
CA ARG A 274 -12.11 -17.24 0.79
C ARG A 274 -12.97 -18.39 1.35
N GLU A 275 -12.50 -19.64 1.26
CA GLU A 275 -13.20 -20.83 1.78
C GLU A 275 -13.41 -20.79 3.30
N VAL A 276 -12.50 -20.15 4.02
CA VAL A 276 -12.59 -20.01 5.48
C VAL A 276 -13.11 -18.65 5.94
N SER A 277 -13.64 -17.84 5.02
CA SER A 277 -14.18 -16.49 5.29
C SER A 277 -13.18 -15.51 5.85
N HIS A 278 -11.89 -15.65 5.49
CA HIS A 278 -10.79 -14.76 5.87
C HIS A 278 -10.34 -13.83 4.72
N LEU A 279 -11.23 -13.54 3.77
CA LEU A 279 -10.90 -12.63 2.67
C LEU A 279 -10.55 -11.21 3.18
N ASP A 280 -11.12 -10.80 4.29
CA ASP A 280 -10.81 -9.56 4.97
C ASP A 280 -9.41 -9.52 5.62
N HIS A 281 -8.70 -10.64 5.67
CA HIS A 281 -7.29 -10.71 6.07
C HIS A 281 -6.33 -10.54 4.88
N VAL A 282 -6.80 -10.67 3.64
CA VAL A 282 -5.94 -10.58 2.45
C VAL A 282 -5.61 -9.12 2.14
N ILE A 283 -4.31 -8.82 2.00
CA ILE A 283 -3.78 -7.51 1.61
C ILE A 283 -2.80 -7.66 0.44
N LEU A 284 -2.53 -6.56 -0.27
CA LEU A 284 -1.69 -6.59 -1.47
C LEU A 284 -0.41 -5.77 -1.32
N GLY A 285 0.67 -6.30 -1.89
CA GLY A 285 1.95 -5.63 -2.04
C GLY A 285 2.62 -5.97 -3.37
N THR A 286 3.79 -5.40 -3.64
CA THR A 286 4.59 -5.76 -4.81
C THR A 286 5.83 -6.55 -4.49
N ASP A 287 6.42 -6.35 -3.32
CA ASP A 287 7.77 -6.79 -2.98
C ASP A 287 8.82 -6.14 -3.90
N SER A 288 8.62 -4.84 -4.21
CA SER A 288 9.53 -4.05 -5.06
C SER A 288 10.47 -3.18 -4.21
N PRO A 289 11.69 -2.93 -4.67
CA PRO A 289 12.44 -3.72 -5.64
C PRO A 289 12.96 -5.01 -4.97
N ALA A 290 12.50 -6.16 -5.46
CA ALA A 290 13.05 -7.46 -5.08
C ALA A 290 13.96 -7.97 -6.21
N GLY A 291 14.33 -9.26 -6.17
CA GLY A 291 15.11 -9.88 -7.23
C GLY A 291 14.50 -9.78 -8.64
N SER A 292 13.18 -9.59 -8.72
CA SER A 292 12.45 -9.34 -9.98
C SER A 292 12.51 -7.88 -10.45
N GLY A 293 13.07 -6.96 -9.65
CA GLY A 293 13.20 -5.54 -9.95
C GLY A 293 11.97 -4.71 -9.55
N VAL A 294 11.82 -3.55 -10.18
CA VAL A 294 10.74 -2.59 -9.94
C VAL A 294 9.54 -2.90 -10.80
N GLN A 295 8.35 -2.93 -10.18
CA GLN A 295 7.07 -3.23 -10.85
C GLN A 295 6.07 -2.08 -10.70
N PRO A 296 6.18 -1.00 -11.50
CA PRO A 296 5.33 0.19 -11.36
C PRO A 296 3.83 -0.07 -11.42
N LEU A 297 3.41 -1.10 -12.16
CA LEU A 297 2.01 -1.49 -12.31
C LEU A 297 1.67 -2.75 -11.50
N GLY A 298 2.53 -3.16 -10.56
CA GLY A 298 2.40 -4.43 -9.83
C GLY A 298 1.07 -4.54 -9.08
N ILE A 299 0.63 -3.49 -8.38
CA ILE A 299 -0.66 -3.50 -7.67
C ILE A 299 -1.84 -3.62 -8.64
N LEU A 300 -1.86 -2.85 -9.74
CA LEU A 300 -2.90 -2.99 -10.77
C LEU A 300 -2.89 -4.40 -11.39
N ARG A 301 -1.70 -4.98 -11.59
CA ARG A 301 -1.57 -6.34 -12.10
C ARG A 301 -2.15 -7.35 -11.10
N MET A 302 -1.86 -7.22 -9.81
CA MET A 302 -2.42 -8.11 -8.79
C MET A 302 -3.94 -8.00 -8.70
N ILE A 303 -4.50 -6.79 -8.74
CA ILE A 303 -5.96 -6.60 -8.82
C ILE A 303 -6.53 -7.38 -10.01
N SER A 304 -5.92 -7.26 -11.19
CA SER A 304 -6.35 -7.95 -12.40
C SER A 304 -6.20 -9.49 -12.28
N VAL A 305 -5.08 -9.99 -11.76
CA VAL A 305 -4.84 -11.43 -11.56
C VAL A 305 -5.84 -12.04 -10.58
N LEU A 306 -6.02 -11.40 -9.42
CA LEU A 306 -6.95 -11.91 -8.40
C LEU A 306 -8.41 -11.87 -8.87
N SER A 307 -8.77 -10.86 -9.68
CA SER A 307 -10.12 -10.80 -10.23
C SER A 307 -10.32 -11.79 -11.37
N SER A 308 -9.41 -11.85 -12.35
CA SER A 308 -9.59 -12.65 -13.56
C SER A 308 -9.33 -14.15 -13.34
N LEU A 309 -8.24 -14.49 -12.65
CA LEU A 309 -7.83 -15.88 -12.39
C LEU A 309 -8.24 -16.38 -11.00
N GLY A 310 -8.35 -15.47 -10.03
CA GLY A 310 -8.81 -15.76 -8.66
C GLY A 310 -10.34 -15.72 -8.51
N GLU A 311 -11.05 -15.29 -9.56
CA GLU A 311 -12.52 -15.28 -9.63
C GLU A 311 -13.20 -14.51 -8.50
N ILE A 312 -12.59 -13.40 -8.05
CA ILE A 312 -13.25 -12.46 -7.15
C ILE A 312 -13.76 -11.23 -7.93
N PRO A 313 -14.85 -10.59 -7.51
CA PRO A 313 -15.33 -9.36 -8.15
C PRO A 313 -14.21 -8.31 -8.22
N ALA A 314 -14.14 -7.55 -9.31
CA ALA A 314 -13.08 -6.56 -9.50
C ALA A 314 -13.09 -5.47 -8.45
N GLU A 315 -14.27 -5.02 -8.03
CA GLU A 315 -14.46 -4.06 -6.93
C GLU A 315 -13.93 -4.60 -5.60
N VAL A 316 -14.07 -5.89 -5.33
CA VAL A 316 -13.51 -6.57 -4.15
C VAL A 316 -11.98 -6.60 -4.24
N ALA A 317 -11.42 -6.95 -5.41
CA ALA A 317 -9.97 -6.96 -5.61
C ALA A 317 -9.35 -5.56 -5.40
N ILE A 318 -10.07 -4.48 -5.77
CA ILE A 318 -9.66 -3.10 -5.50
C ILE A 318 -9.71 -2.81 -4.00
N CYS A 319 -10.72 -3.30 -3.27
CA CYS A 319 -10.78 -3.16 -1.81
C CYS A 319 -9.58 -3.81 -1.12
N LEU A 320 -9.10 -4.97 -1.61
CA LEU A 320 -7.89 -5.62 -1.07
C LEU A 320 -6.63 -4.75 -1.23
N ALA A 321 -6.55 -3.94 -2.30
CA ALA A 321 -5.44 -3.03 -2.57
C ALA A 321 -5.60 -1.64 -1.93
N THR A 322 -6.70 -1.38 -1.22
CA THR A 322 -7.04 -0.06 -0.68
C THR A 322 -7.47 -0.16 0.78
N GLY A 323 -8.76 -0.11 1.08
CA GLY A 323 -9.26 -0.02 2.46
C GLY A 323 -8.95 -1.24 3.31
N ASN A 324 -8.91 -2.43 2.74
CA ASN A 324 -8.54 -3.62 3.50
C ASN A 324 -7.07 -3.59 3.90
N THR A 325 -6.17 -3.25 2.97
CA THR A 325 -4.75 -3.03 3.28
C THR A 325 -4.59 -1.91 4.31
N ALA A 326 -5.31 -0.78 4.17
CA ALA A 326 -5.25 0.31 5.13
C ALA A 326 -5.70 -0.13 6.54
N LYS A 327 -6.79 -0.90 6.64
CA LYS A 327 -7.31 -1.46 7.91
C LYS A 327 -6.25 -2.33 8.57
N MET A 328 -5.68 -3.29 7.84
CA MET A 328 -4.67 -4.23 8.37
C MET A 328 -3.36 -3.54 8.73
N ARG A 329 -2.98 -2.49 8.01
CA ARG A 329 -1.78 -1.67 8.30
C ARG A 329 -2.05 -0.49 9.23
N SER A 330 -3.28 -0.33 9.74
CA SER A 330 -3.67 0.78 10.64
C SER A 330 -3.38 2.17 10.05
N LEU A 331 -3.70 2.36 8.76
CA LEU A 331 -3.50 3.61 8.02
C LEU A 331 -4.80 4.44 7.92
N ASN A 332 -4.69 5.76 7.86
CA ASN A 332 -5.86 6.65 7.71
C ASN A 332 -6.21 6.96 6.24
N CYS A 333 -5.84 6.09 5.31
CA CYS A 333 -6.14 6.20 3.88
C CYS A 333 -6.93 4.98 3.37
N GLY A 334 -7.06 4.84 2.07
CA GLY A 334 -7.61 3.64 1.42
C GLY A 334 -9.13 3.50 1.44
N LEU A 335 -9.86 4.43 2.07
CA LEU A 335 -11.33 4.46 2.09
C LEU A 335 -11.86 5.81 1.62
N ILE A 336 -12.94 5.81 0.84
CA ILE A 336 -13.68 7.03 0.53
C ILE A 336 -14.76 7.24 1.59
N ALA A 337 -14.37 7.87 2.69
CA ALA A 337 -15.22 8.20 3.82
C ALA A 337 -14.74 9.48 4.49
N ALA A 338 -15.66 10.22 5.13
CA ALA A 338 -15.32 11.45 5.85
C ALA A 338 -14.24 11.18 6.92
N GLY A 339 -13.28 12.09 7.06
CA GLY A 339 -12.14 12.01 7.98
C GLY A 339 -10.96 11.20 7.45
N ARG A 340 -11.05 10.57 6.28
CA ARG A 340 -9.95 9.86 5.64
C ARG A 340 -9.11 10.79 4.77
N GLU A 341 -7.86 10.42 4.52
CA GLU A 341 -6.95 11.15 3.64
C GLU A 341 -7.50 11.22 2.21
N ALA A 342 -7.47 12.39 1.60
CA ALA A 342 -7.97 12.64 0.25
C ALA A 342 -6.92 12.28 -0.82
N SER A 343 -6.59 10.99 -0.90
CA SER A 343 -5.73 10.42 -1.95
C SER A 343 -6.56 9.48 -2.80
N PHE A 344 -6.58 9.72 -4.12
CA PHE A 344 -7.49 9.06 -5.06
C PHE A 344 -6.79 8.67 -6.35
N VAL A 345 -7.33 7.64 -6.99
CA VAL A 345 -7.00 7.27 -8.37
C VAL A 345 -8.27 7.25 -9.23
N PHE A 346 -8.20 7.90 -10.39
CA PHE A 346 -9.24 7.82 -11.42
C PHE A 346 -8.89 6.70 -12.40
N LEU A 347 -9.81 5.75 -12.50
CA LEU A 347 -9.67 4.58 -13.33
C LEU A 347 -10.72 4.58 -14.45
N ASP A 348 -10.36 4.08 -15.60
CA ASP A 348 -11.33 3.78 -16.66
C ASP A 348 -10.89 2.57 -17.47
N THR A 349 -11.82 2.06 -18.26
CA THR A 349 -11.53 1.03 -19.26
C THR A 349 -10.39 1.49 -20.14
N ALA A 350 -9.37 0.66 -20.32
CA ALA A 350 -8.31 0.93 -21.25
C ALA A 350 -8.84 0.93 -22.69
N GLN A 351 -8.28 1.78 -23.55
CA GLN A 351 -8.61 1.76 -24.96
C GLN A 351 -8.32 0.37 -25.55
N GLN A 352 -9.24 -0.15 -26.35
CA GLN A 352 -9.18 -1.48 -26.98
C GLN A 352 -9.28 -2.66 -25.98
N SER A 353 -9.69 -2.42 -24.73
CA SER A 353 -10.02 -3.51 -23.82
C SER A 353 -11.16 -4.38 -24.39
N ALA A 354 -11.12 -5.66 -24.08
CA ALA A 354 -12.21 -6.60 -24.39
C ALA A 354 -13.40 -6.44 -23.43
N GLY A 355 -13.24 -5.68 -22.34
CA GLY A 355 -14.29 -5.44 -21.34
C GLY A 355 -15.28 -4.35 -21.77
N LYS A 356 -16.52 -4.47 -21.33
CA LYS A 356 -17.60 -3.50 -21.61
C LYS A 356 -17.52 -2.25 -20.75
N ASN A 357 -16.92 -2.36 -19.58
CA ASN A 357 -16.69 -1.31 -18.59
C ASN A 357 -15.46 -1.65 -17.77
N LEU A 358 -15.06 -0.78 -16.84
CA LEU A 358 -13.87 -0.94 -16.02
C LEU A 358 -13.83 -2.29 -15.28
N LEU A 359 -14.89 -2.65 -14.57
CA LEU A 359 -14.92 -3.88 -13.77
C LEU A 359 -14.86 -5.13 -14.65
N ASP A 360 -15.61 -5.16 -15.75
CA ASP A 360 -15.57 -6.27 -16.73
C ASP A 360 -14.18 -6.38 -17.41
N SER A 361 -13.49 -5.26 -17.65
CA SER A 361 -12.13 -5.26 -18.18
C SER A 361 -11.14 -5.90 -17.22
N ILE A 362 -11.21 -5.53 -15.94
CA ILE A 362 -10.34 -6.10 -14.89
C ILE A 362 -10.63 -7.61 -14.75
N GLN A 363 -11.89 -8.04 -14.76
CA GLN A 363 -12.27 -9.45 -14.72
C GLN A 363 -11.79 -10.25 -15.93
N LYS A 364 -11.57 -9.61 -17.07
CA LYS A 364 -10.96 -10.22 -18.27
C LYS A 364 -9.44 -10.20 -18.27
N GLY A 365 -8.81 -9.68 -17.22
CA GLY A 365 -7.36 -9.65 -17.09
C GLY A 365 -6.70 -8.39 -17.66
N ASP A 366 -7.47 -7.43 -18.17
CA ASP A 366 -6.92 -6.17 -18.66
C ASP A 366 -6.53 -5.26 -17.49
N LEU A 367 -5.51 -4.42 -17.70
CA LEU A 367 -5.18 -3.36 -16.77
C LEU A 367 -6.08 -2.15 -16.98
N ALA A 368 -6.51 -1.55 -15.88
CA ALA A 368 -7.20 -0.27 -15.92
C ALA A 368 -6.29 0.84 -16.47
N GLY A 369 -6.85 1.76 -17.24
CA GLY A 369 -6.22 3.02 -17.57
C GLY A 369 -6.31 3.99 -16.39
N VAL A 370 -5.17 4.57 -15.95
CA VAL A 370 -5.13 5.61 -14.93
C VAL A 370 -5.23 6.98 -15.60
N GLY A 371 -6.34 7.66 -15.37
CA GLY A 371 -6.62 8.97 -15.94
C GLY A 371 -6.04 10.13 -15.13
N MET A 372 -6.03 10.02 -13.79
CA MET A 372 -5.51 11.03 -12.87
C MET A 372 -5.18 10.40 -11.51
N VAL A 373 -4.22 10.97 -10.79
CA VAL A 373 -3.92 10.60 -9.40
C VAL A 373 -3.87 11.86 -8.54
N ILE A 374 -4.50 11.79 -7.37
CA ILE A 374 -4.52 12.85 -6.36
C ILE A 374 -3.84 12.31 -5.10
N THR A 375 -2.96 13.10 -4.52
CA THR A 375 -2.35 12.83 -3.22
C THR A 375 -2.63 13.99 -2.27
N ASP A 376 -3.15 13.69 -1.09
CA ASP A 376 -3.49 14.68 -0.05
C ASP A 376 -4.31 15.89 -0.59
N GLY A 377 -5.27 15.63 -1.48
CA GLY A 377 -6.14 16.65 -2.06
C GLY A 377 -5.51 17.46 -3.21
N ALA A 378 -4.29 17.17 -3.62
CA ALA A 378 -3.62 17.85 -4.73
C ALA A 378 -3.44 16.91 -5.94
N VAL A 379 -3.63 17.45 -7.15
CA VAL A 379 -3.41 16.69 -8.40
C VAL A 379 -1.92 16.44 -8.58
N SER A 380 -1.50 15.18 -8.47
CA SER A 380 -0.11 14.75 -8.66
C SER A 380 0.16 14.30 -10.09
N ILE A 381 -0.81 13.65 -10.73
CA ILE A 381 -0.73 13.17 -12.11
C ILE A 381 -2.03 13.49 -12.83
N GLN A 382 -1.94 14.14 -13.98
CA GLN A 382 -3.11 14.41 -14.86
C GLN A 382 -3.36 13.32 -15.89
N ARG A 383 -2.36 12.48 -16.19
CA ARG A 383 -2.45 11.33 -17.08
C ARG A 383 -1.27 10.41 -16.83
N SER A 384 -1.54 9.14 -16.63
CA SER A 384 -0.48 8.14 -16.49
C SER A 384 0.32 7.99 -17.78
N ARG A 385 1.65 7.88 -17.63
CA ARG A 385 2.57 7.52 -18.72
C ARG A 385 2.85 6.02 -18.79
N ASN A 386 2.44 5.25 -17.76
CA ASN A 386 2.82 3.84 -17.61
C ASN A 386 1.66 2.88 -17.86
N THR A 387 0.40 3.31 -17.67
CA THR A 387 -0.77 2.47 -17.93
C THR A 387 -1.21 2.56 -19.39
N PRO A 388 -1.98 1.58 -19.89
CA PRO A 388 -2.73 1.76 -21.13
C PRO A 388 -3.56 3.04 -21.08
N PRO A 389 -3.76 3.74 -22.21
CA PRO A 389 -4.58 4.95 -22.23
C PRO A 389 -6.02 4.66 -21.77
N ALA A 390 -6.51 5.43 -20.79
CA ALA A 390 -7.90 5.40 -20.37
C ALA A 390 -8.82 5.89 -21.52
N THR A 391 -10.01 5.32 -21.61
CA THR A 391 -11.01 5.75 -22.62
C THR A 391 -11.54 7.15 -22.31
N ARG A 392 -11.82 7.43 -21.05
CA ARG A 392 -12.19 8.75 -20.54
C ARG A 392 -11.12 9.26 -19.58
N VAL A 393 -10.92 10.54 -19.53
CA VAL A 393 -9.93 11.20 -18.66
C VAL A 393 -10.60 12.34 -17.91
N PRO A 394 -10.45 12.42 -16.58
CA PRO A 394 -10.96 13.53 -15.81
C PRO A 394 -10.27 14.85 -16.18
N GLU A 395 -10.95 15.96 -15.90
CA GLU A 395 -10.48 17.30 -16.25
C GLU A 395 -10.53 18.23 -15.04
N VAL A 396 -9.45 18.98 -14.83
CA VAL A 396 -9.45 20.09 -13.86
C VAL A 396 -10.13 21.28 -14.52
N ILE A 397 -11.35 21.62 -14.07
CA ILE A 397 -12.15 22.71 -14.63
C ILE A 397 -12.01 24.02 -13.86
N LYS A 398 -11.47 23.95 -12.64
CA LYS A 398 -11.07 25.09 -11.81
C LYS A 398 -9.85 24.68 -11.01
N PRO A 399 -8.65 25.24 -11.31
CA PRO A 399 -7.41 24.94 -10.62
C PRO A 399 -7.34 25.63 -9.25
#